data_22badd3830a3b8f2510bc4725ca30fb1
#
_entry.id   22badd3830a3b8f2510bc4725ca30fb1
#
_cell.length_a   1.000
_cell.length_b   1.000
_cell.length_c   1.000
_cell.angle_alpha   90.00
_cell.angle_beta   90.00
_cell.angle_gamma   90.00
#
_symmetry.space_group_name_H-M   'P 1'
#
loop_
_entity.id
_entity.type
_entity.pdbx_description
1 polymer ?
#
loop_
_entity_poly.entity_id
_entity_poly.type
_entity_poly.pdbx_seq_one_letter_code
_entity_poly.pdbx_strand_id
1 'polypeptide(L)'
;MFNSRVSYSSPQDDVLTGRDGRETQSSLLRDKIPARLVLYFLSWSGFLVSFMMRNDMNFALVAMIANDNSTQNQSLIKSQQILGTGTDDQKTIVKSVVISSFYWCYVLSQVVGGVATELFGTKCVFGWSQLATALCSFMMPSAAQLHYIAVIVLRSIQGFASGLTWPAMYAIVGYWIPLTERSRFMSSFQGFSIGIGLTYPLCGFILSEWGWPYIFYTTGTLGLGWCILWYLLAFNTPREHPRITKDELNYIELNVKKEVNSSVKVKVPWLQIFKSIPPWAIAITTFGRIFVHYIFIVNGPTFMGNVLKFNFETNGFLSGVPFICSYISSVLFCYIADKIVFYKVLCLTNVRKVFTALSQIIPGVLIYCIGYIDNVYILLTVWFIAVIFITASYAGAMANIIDLAPNYGHSAAVLAFCQTIHMSASFISPLTAGFIVTQEVKYRI
;
A
#
# COMPACT_ATOMS: atom_id res chain seq x y z
N MET A 1 41.62 23.83 26.90
CA MET A 1 42.38 23.32 28.07
C MET A 1 41.55 22.28 28.79
N PHE A 2 41.84 21.04 28.61
CA PHE A 2 42.08 19.98 29.55
C PHE A 2 42.23 18.67 28.77
N ASN A 3 43.52 18.28 28.68
CA ASN A 3 43.98 16.96 28.27
C ASN A 3 43.76 15.98 29.42
N SER A 4 43.26 14.78 29.15
CA SER A 4 43.55 13.62 29.96
C SER A 4 43.80 12.41 29.05
N ARG A 5 45.08 12.01 29.06
CA ARG A 5 45.63 10.81 28.45
C ARG A 5 45.04 9.58 29.13
N VAL A 6 44.65 8.60 28.35
CA VAL A 6 44.48 7.20 28.84
C VAL A 6 45.54 6.36 28.16
N SER A 7 46.27 5.65 29.02
CA SER A 7 47.43 4.80 28.75
C SER A 7 47.09 3.52 27.98
N TYR A 8 47.94 3.21 27.01
CA TYR A 8 48.01 1.91 26.34
C TYR A 8 48.65 0.87 27.26
N SER A 9 48.04 -0.31 27.35
CA SER A 9 48.69 -1.57 27.77
C SER A 9 48.78 -2.48 26.55
N SER A 10 49.97 -3.02 26.32
CA SER A 10 50.38 -3.90 25.22
C SER A 10 49.75 -5.30 25.28
N PRO A 11 49.65 -6.00 24.15
CA PRO A 11 49.06 -7.34 24.08
C PRO A 11 50.11 -8.42 24.41
N GLN A 12 49.71 -9.42 25.19
CA GLN A 12 50.36 -10.72 25.25
C GLN A 12 49.71 -11.68 24.24
N ASP A 13 50.59 -12.34 23.52
CA ASP A 13 50.32 -13.41 22.58
C ASP A 13 49.66 -14.62 23.25
N ASP A 14 48.57 -15.12 22.64
CA ASP A 14 48.22 -16.53 22.76
C ASP A 14 47.76 -17.07 21.40
N VAL A 15 48.56 -17.99 20.89
CA VAL A 15 48.35 -18.82 19.70
C VAL A 15 47.35 -19.91 20.08
N LEU A 16 46.14 -19.93 19.44
CA LEU A 16 45.33 -21.14 19.38
C LEU A 16 44.36 -21.14 18.17
N THR A 17 44.69 -22.00 17.21
CA THR A 17 43.84 -22.88 16.40
C THR A 17 42.69 -22.32 15.56
N GLY A 18 42.86 -22.51 14.28
CA GLY A 18 42.03 -22.23 13.09
C GLY A 18 40.62 -22.83 13.01
N ARG A 19 39.78 -22.58 14.00
CA ARG A 19 38.32 -22.83 13.92
C ARG A 19 37.44 -21.58 14.02
N ASP A 20 38.03 -20.46 14.37
CA ASP A 20 37.31 -19.23 14.76
C ASP A 20 37.07 -18.24 13.60
N GLY A 21 37.65 -18.46 12.43
CA GLY A 21 37.57 -17.48 11.34
C GLY A 21 36.23 -17.35 10.64
N ARG A 22 35.37 -18.36 10.69
CA ARG A 22 34.01 -18.30 10.08
C ARG A 22 32.96 -17.79 11.05
N GLU A 23 33.10 -18.05 12.32
CA GLU A 23 32.21 -17.53 13.35
C GLU A 23 32.42 -16.04 13.60
N THR A 24 33.67 -15.56 13.59
CA THR A 24 34.02 -14.13 13.73
C THR A 24 33.56 -13.30 12.55
N GLN A 25 33.60 -13.82 11.33
CA GLN A 25 33.13 -13.08 10.14
C GLN A 25 31.58 -13.02 10.05
N SER A 26 30.89 -14.04 10.52
CA SER A 26 29.43 -14.05 10.66
C SER A 26 28.97 -13.15 11.83
N SER A 27 29.73 -13.03 12.92
CA SER A 27 29.42 -12.11 14.00
C SER A 27 29.67 -10.66 13.63
N LEU A 28 30.72 -10.34 12.88
CA LEU A 28 31.07 -8.99 12.42
C LEU A 28 30.04 -8.44 11.38
N LEU A 29 29.44 -9.30 10.58
CA LEU A 29 28.30 -8.92 9.72
C LEU A 29 27.00 -8.81 10.53
N ARG A 30 26.86 -9.57 11.61
CA ARG A 30 25.71 -9.62 12.50
C ARG A 30 25.57 -8.35 13.33
N ASP A 31 26.68 -7.70 13.69
CA ASP A 31 26.72 -6.46 14.49
C ASP A 31 26.58 -5.19 13.63
N LYS A 32 26.63 -5.31 12.29
CA LYS A 32 26.62 -4.15 11.38
C LYS A 32 25.23 -3.72 10.89
N ILE A 33 24.19 -4.57 10.96
CA ILE A 33 22.86 -4.22 10.44
C ILE A 33 21.91 -3.96 11.60
N PRO A 34 21.47 -2.71 11.81
CA PRO A 34 20.51 -2.38 12.87
C PRO A 34 19.18 -3.14 12.69
N ALA A 35 18.60 -3.62 13.80
CA ALA A 35 17.32 -4.35 13.75
C ALA A 35 16.20 -3.50 13.16
N ARG A 36 16.22 -2.18 13.37
CA ARG A 36 15.28 -1.22 12.76
C ARG A 36 15.36 -1.19 11.23
N LEU A 37 16.57 -1.37 10.66
CA LEU A 37 16.73 -1.41 9.20
C LEU A 37 16.13 -2.69 8.60
N VAL A 38 16.31 -3.83 9.28
CA VAL A 38 15.66 -5.09 8.88
C VAL A 38 14.15 -4.94 8.93
N LEU A 39 13.60 -4.35 9.98
CA LEU A 39 12.19 -4.08 10.13
C LEU A 39 11.67 -3.13 9.02
N TYR A 40 12.46 -2.12 8.63
CA TYR A 40 12.14 -1.20 7.54
C TYR A 40 11.95 -1.95 6.21
N PHE A 41 12.93 -2.77 5.82
CA PHE A 41 12.84 -3.53 4.56
C PHE A 41 11.75 -4.61 4.60
N LEU A 42 11.54 -5.21 5.77
CA LEU A 42 10.48 -6.19 5.97
C LEU A 42 9.09 -5.52 5.86
N SER A 43 8.93 -4.33 6.42
CA SER A 43 7.70 -3.54 6.28
C SER A 43 7.47 -3.12 4.83
N TRP A 44 8.52 -2.62 4.16
CA TRP A 44 8.46 -2.19 2.77
C TRP A 44 8.06 -3.34 1.83
N SER A 45 8.72 -4.49 1.95
CA SER A 45 8.38 -5.69 1.17
C SER A 45 7.02 -6.26 1.54
N GLY A 46 6.59 -6.14 2.79
CA GLY A 46 5.25 -6.55 3.23
C GLY A 46 4.13 -5.75 2.57
N PHE A 47 4.27 -4.44 2.50
CA PHE A 47 3.32 -3.60 1.75
C PHE A 47 3.37 -3.88 0.25
N LEU A 48 4.56 -4.10 -0.31
CA LEU A 48 4.71 -4.48 -1.71
C LEU A 48 3.91 -5.74 -2.02
N VAL A 49 4.15 -6.84 -1.30
CA VAL A 49 3.49 -8.13 -1.53
C VAL A 49 1.98 -8.06 -1.21
N SER A 50 1.59 -7.35 -0.15
CA SER A 50 0.18 -7.12 0.19
C SER A 50 -0.59 -6.48 -0.96
N PHE A 51 -0.01 -5.47 -1.59
CA PHE A 51 -0.64 -4.79 -2.72
C PHE A 51 -0.54 -5.56 -4.03
N MET A 52 0.42 -6.46 -4.18
CA MET A 52 0.43 -7.43 -5.27
C MET A 52 -0.81 -8.35 -5.19
N MET A 53 -1.02 -9.02 -4.05
CA MET A 53 -2.17 -9.90 -3.83
C MET A 53 -3.53 -9.19 -3.83
N ARG A 54 -3.55 -7.86 -3.68
CA ARG A 54 -4.76 -7.05 -3.73
C ARG A 54 -5.16 -6.67 -5.15
N ASN A 55 -4.18 -6.35 -5.99
CA ASN A 55 -4.40 -5.78 -7.33
C ASN A 55 -4.35 -6.82 -8.46
N ASP A 56 -3.96 -8.05 -8.18
CA ASP A 56 -3.95 -9.17 -9.12
C ASP A 56 -5.33 -9.39 -9.76
N MET A 57 -6.40 -9.30 -8.98
CA MET A 57 -7.77 -9.45 -9.45
C MET A 57 -8.19 -8.36 -10.45
N ASN A 58 -7.70 -7.12 -10.28
CA ASN A 58 -8.04 -6.03 -11.19
C ASN A 58 -7.59 -6.32 -12.62
N PHE A 59 -6.44 -7.00 -12.75
CA PHE A 59 -5.90 -7.39 -14.05
C PHE A 59 -6.48 -8.72 -14.54
N ALA A 60 -6.64 -9.71 -13.68
CA ALA A 60 -7.23 -11.00 -14.01
C ALA A 60 -8.65 -10.86 -14.56
N LEU A 61 -9.45 -9.94 -14.02
CA LEU A 61 -10.81 -9.66 -14.52
C LEU A 61 -10.85 -9.17 -15.97
N VAL A 62 -9.79 -8.57 -16.48
CA VAL A 62 -9.72 -8.18 -17.90
C VAL A 62 -9.80 -9.43 -18.79
N ALA A 63 -9.11 -10.51 -18.41
CA ALA A 63 -9.16 -11.77 -19.15
C ALA A 63 -10.41 -12.60 -18.87
N MET A 64 -10.90 -12.61 -17.62
CA MET A 64 -12.10 -13.35 -17.25
C MET A 64 -13.37 -12.85 -17.96
N ILE A 65 -13.38 -11.60 -18.46
CA ILE A 65 -14.52 -10.96 -19.10
C ILE A 65 -14.29 -10.76 -20.61
N ALA A 66 -13.05 -10.92 -21.10
CA ALA A 66 -12.75 -10.77 -22.51
C ALA A 66 -13.64 -11.71 -23.35
N ASN A 67 -14.42 -11.12 -24.27
CA ASN A 67 -15.36 -11.82 -25.10
C ASN A 67 -14.69 -12.58 -26.26
N ASP A 68 -15.34 -13.62 -26.73
CA ASP A 68 -15.01 -14.62 -27.76
C ASP A 68 -14.54 -14.11 -29.13
N ASN A 69 -14.27 -12.84 -29.35
CA ASN A 69 -14.01 -12.27 -30.67
C ASN A 69 -12.54 -12.29 -31.12
N SER A 70 -11.63 -12.85 -30.32
CA SER A 70 -10.22 -12.99 -30.73
C SER A 70 -9.88 -14.45 -31.03
N THR A 71 -9.68 -14.75 -32.29
CA THR A 71 -9.45 -16.06 -32.90
C THR A 71 -8.10 -16.72 -32.59
N GLN A 72 -7.37 -16.28 -31.57
CA GLN A 72 -6.08 -16.89 -31.18
C GLN A 72 -6.19 -17.52 -29.78
N ASN A 73 -6.06 -18.85 -29.74
CA ASN A 73 -6.09 -19.73 -28.56
C ASN A 73 -7.48 -20.12 -28.00
N GLN A 74 -8.40 -20.53 -28.87
CA GLN A 74 -9.75 -21.00 -28.50
C GLN A 74 -9.78 -22.24 -27.57
N SER A 75 -8.73 -23.02 -27.47
CA SER A 75 -8.73 -24.24 -26.66
C SER A 75 -8.53 -24.01 -25.16
N LEU A 76 -7.83 -22.95 -24.78
CA LEU A 76 -7.60 -22.58 -23.36
C LEU A 76 -8.69 -21.66 -22.79
N ILE A 77 -9.35 -20.88 -23.62
CA ILE A 77 -10.35 -19.89 -23.21
C ILE A 77 -11.76 -20.50 -23.10
N LYS A 78 -12.06 -21.53 -23.90
CA LYS A 78 -13.42 -22.13 -23.99
C LYS A 78 -13.87 -22.88 -22.73
N SER A 79 -12.95 -23.27 -21.84
CA SER A 79 -13.26 -23.91 -20.55
C SER A 79 -13.41 -22.92 -19.40
N GLN A 80 -13.35 -21.61 -19.62
CA GLN A 80 -13.15 -20.61 -18.56
C GLN A 80 -14.16 -19.43 -18.57
N GLN A 81 -15.30 -19.53 -19.24
CA GLN A 81 -16.38 -18.56 -19.13
C GLN A 81 -17.09 -18.65 -17.77
N ILE A 82 -16.57 -17.96 -16.77
CA ILE A 82 -16.97 -18.14 -15.37
C ILE A 82 -17.97 -17.09 -14.90
N LEU A 83 -18.03 -15.92 -15.52
CA LEU A 83 -18.86 -14.79 -15.08
C LEU A 83 -20.22 -14.66 -15.80
N GLY A 84 -20.84 -15.75 -16.19
CA GLY A 84 -22.27 -15.81 -16.50
C GLY A 84 -22.66 -15.53 -17.95
N THR A 85 -23.69 -16.25 -18.39
CA THR A 85 -24.51 -16.06 -19.61
C THR A 85 -25.44 -14.85 -19.43
N GLY A 86 -24.89 -13.64 -19.16
CA GLY A 86 -25.66 -12.42 -18.98
C GLY A 86 -25.38 -11.38 -20.07
N THR A 87 -26.22 -10.36 -20.13
CA THR A 87 -26.00 -9.16 -20.95
C THR A 87 -24.70 -8.46 -20.53
N ASP A 88 -24.08 -7.67 -21.42
CA ASP A 88 -22.84 -6.95 -21.13
C ASP A 88 -22.98 -6.01 -19.92
N ASP A 89 -24.16 -5.48 -19.67
CA ASP A 89 -24.50 -4.70 -18.49
C ASP A 89 -24.37 -5.52 -17.20
N GLN A 90 -24.88 -6.77 -17.19
CA GLN A 90 -24.79 -7.65 -16.03
C GLN A 90 -23.33 -8.02 -15.73
N LYS A 91 -22.52 -8.27 -16.75
CA LYS A 91 -21.08 -8.56 -16.59
C LYS A 91 -20.34 -7.37 -15.98
N THR A 92 -20.66 -6.14 -16.42
CA THR A 92 -20.05 -4.91 -15.86
C THR A 92 -20.44 -4.68 -14.41
N ILE A 93 -21.69 -4.91 -14.04
CA ILE A 93 -22.15 -4.81 -12.66
C ILE A 93 -21.46 -5.86 -11.77
N VAL A 94 -21.44 -7.12 -12.19
CA VAL A 94 -20.79 -8.21 -11.44
C VAL A 94 -19.31 -7.90 -11.23
N LYS A 95 -18.61 -7.42 -12.25
CA LYS A 95 -17.22 -6.97 -12.14
C LYS A 95 -17.05 -5.91 -11.05
N SER A 96 -17.87 -4.87 -11.08
CA SER A 96 -17.79 -3.77 -10.12
C SER A 96 -18.09 -4.25 -8.70
N VAL A 97 -19.03 -5.17 -8.51
CA VAL A 97 -19.36 -5.78 -7.23
C VAL A 97 -18.20 -6.67 -6.72
N VAL A 98 -17.61 -7.51 -7.57
CA VAL A 98 -16.46 -8.36 -7.21
C VAL A 98 -15.27 -7.52 -6.74
N ILE A 99 -14.98 -6.43 -7.42
CA ILE A 99 -13.90 -5.52 -7.01
C ILE A 99 -14.25 -4.81 -5.70
N SER A 100 -15.46 -4.27 -5.60
CA SER A 100 -15.91 -3.50 -4.43
C SER A 100 -16.06 -4.33 -3.18
N SER A 101 -16.36 -5.64 -3.30
CA SER A 101 -16.54 -6.55 -2.17
C SER A 101 -15.28 -6.66 -1.29
N PHE A 102 -14.11 -6.57 -1.88
CA PHE A 102 -12.86 -6.49 -1.13
C PHE A 102 -12.81 -5.23 -0.25
N TYR A 103 -13.16 -4.08 -0.81
CA TYR A 103 -12.99 -2.80 -0.13
C TYR A 103 -14.02 -2.53 0.98
N TRP A 104 -15.24 -3.08 0.90
CA TRP A 104 -16.23 -2.94 1.96
C TRP A 104 -15.73 -3.55 3.27
N CYS A 105 -15.29 -4.81 3.20
CA CYS A 105 -14.77 -5.51 4.36
C CYS A 105 -13.43 -4.92 4.82
N TYR A 106 -12.61 -4.42 3.90
CA TYR A 106 -11.35 -3.75 4.17
C TYR A 106 -11.52 -2.51 5.07
N VAL A 107 -12.49 -1.64 4.76
CA VAL A 107 -12.74 -0.42 5.55
C VAL A 107 -13.25 -0.77 6.95
N LEU A 108 -14.18 -1.72 7.04
CA LEU A 108 -14.74 -2.16 8.33
C LEU A 108 -13.70 -2.81 9.23
N SER A 109 -12.81 -3.60 8.66
CA SER A 109 -11.78 -4.34 9.42
C SER A 109 -10.67 -3.46 9.97
N GLN A 110 -10.51 -2.22 9.51
CA GLN A 110 -9.48 -1.32 10.05
C GLN A 110 -9.69 -1.00 11.53
N VAL A 111 -10.93 -0.80 11.95
CA VAL A 111 -11.26 -0.57 13.37
C VAL A 111 -10.97 -1.83 14.20
N VAL A 112 -11.39 -2.99 13.68
CA VAL A 112 -11.12 -4.29 14.31
C VAL A 112 -9.62 -4.55 14.41
N GLY A 113 -8.86 -4.16 13.39
CA GLY A 113 -7.41 -4.31 13.33
C GLY A 113 -6.67 -3.56 14.44
N GLY A 114 -7.13 -2.36 14.80
CA GLY A 114 -6.58 -1.61 15.93
C GLY A 114 -6.73 -2.38 17.23
N VAL A 115 -7.95 -2.84 17.54
CA VAL A 115 -8.24 -3.64 18.75
C VAL A 115 -7.50 -4.98 18.75
N ALA A 116 -7.49 -5.69 17.62
CA ALA A 116 -6.80 -6.95 17.50
C ALA A 116 -5.27 -6.80 17.72
N THR A 117 -4.69 -5.71 17.27
CA THR A 117 -3.26 -5.43 17.45
C THR A 117 -2.90 -5.17 18.91
N GLU A 118 -3.76 -4.52 19.67
CA GLU A 118 -3.58 -4.31 21.11
C GLU A 118 -3.67 -5.64 21.90
N LEU A 119 -4.55 -6.56 21.47
CA LEU A 119 -4.77 -7.84 22.15
C LEU A 119 -3.71 -8.90 21.79
N PHE A 120 -3.39 -9.04 20.51
CA PHE A 120 -2.57 -10.14 19.98
C PHE A 120 -1.16 -9.72 19.55
N GLY A 121 -0.88 -8.43 19.53
CA GLY A 121 0.40 -7.87 19.07
C GLY A 121 0.52 -7.78 17.54
N THR A 122 1.39 -6.87 17.10
CA THR A 122 1.57 -6.55 15.68
C THR A 122 2.08 -7.73 14.85
N LYS A 123 3.06 -8.49 15.37
CA LYS A 123 3.64 -9.64 14.66
C LYS A 123 2.56 -10.64 14.25
N CYS A 124 1.67 -10.95 15.17
CA CYS A 124 0.61 -11.92 14.98
C CYS A 124 -0.43 -11.38 14.00
N VAL A 125 -0.97 -10.19 14.24
CA VAL A 125 -2.06 -9.61 13.44
C VAL A 125 -1.62 -9.36 11.99
N PHE A 126 -0.46 -8.77 11.78
CA PHE A 126 0.04 -8.52 10.43
C PHE A 126 0.40 -9.83 9.71
N GLY A 127 1.05 -10.78 10.40
CA GLY A 127 1.40 -12.07 9.83
C GLY A 127 0.16 -12.89 9.41
N TRP A 128 -0.86 -12.98 10.27
CA TRP A 128 -2.11 -13.66 9.95
C TRP A 128 -2.90 -12.98 8.84
N SER A 129 -2.89 -11.63 8.81
CA SER A 129 -3.48 -10.85 7.73
C SER A 129 -2.89 -11.23 6.37
N GLN A 130 -1.57 -11.26 6.26
CA GLN A 130 -0.87 -11.63 5.03
C GLN A 130 -1.06 -13.10 4.66
N LEU A 131 -1.01 -14.00 5.65
CA LEU A 131 -1.22 -15.43 5.45
C LEU A 131 -2.64 -15.71 4.93
N ALA A 132 -3.66 -15.15 5.57
CA ALA A 132 -5.04 -15.30 5.13
C ALA A 132 -5.26 -14.75 3.72
N THR A 133 -4.67 -13.59 3.39
CA THR A 133 -4.73 -13.01 2.06
C THR A 133 -4.08 -13.93 1.01
N ALA A 134 -2.91 -14.52 1.31
CA ALA A 134 -2.22 -15.44 0.42
C ALA A 134 -3.02 -16.74 0.20
N LEU A 135 -3.59 -17.31 1.24
CA LEU A 135 -4.45 -18.50 1.14
C LEU A 135 -5.71 -18.21 0.31
N CYS A 136 -6.33 -17.04 0.50
CA CYS A 136 -7.46 -16.63 -0.34
C CYS A 136 -7.07 -16.50 -1.81
N SER A 137 -5.86 -16.00 -2.11
CA SER A 137 -5.35 -15.93 -3.49
C SER A 137 -5.26 -17.33 -4.12
N PHE A 138 -4.74 -18.34 -3.41
CA PHE A 138 -4.71 -19.73 -3.91
C PHE A 138 -6.10 -20.31 -4.18
N MET A 139 -7.09 -19.96 -3.36
CA MET A 139 -8.46 -20.45 -3.52
C MET A 139 -9.24 -19.71 -4.63
N MET A 140 -8.75 -18.56 -5.09
CA MET A 140 -9.46 -17.72 -6.05
C MET A 140 -9.81 -18.43 -7.36
N PRO A 141 -8.90 -19.18 -8.01
CA PRO A 141 -9.23 -19.90 -9.23
C PRO A 141 -10.33 -20.95 -9.04
N SER A 142 -10.30 -21.68 -7.94
CA SER A 142 -11.34 -22.68 -7.61
C SER A 142 -12.69 -22.03 -7.32
N ALA A 143 -12.70 -20.91 -6.58
CA ALA A 143 -13.93 -20.16 -6.31
C ALA A 143 -14.54 -19.59 -7.59
N ALA A 144 -13.70 -19.13 -8.51
CA ALA A 144 -14.14 -18.62 -9.80
C ALA A 144 -14.82 -19.72 -10.66
N GLN A 145 -14.33 -20.97 -10.60
CA GLN A 145 -14.95 -22.11 -11.29
C GLN A 145 -16.29 -22.54 -10.70
N LEU A 146 -16.51 -22.29 -9.41
CA LEU A 146 -17.77 -22.64 -8.75
C LEU A 146 -18.89 -21.66 -9.12
N HIS A 147 -18.74 -20.39 -8.75
CA HIS A 147 -19.73 -19.35 -8.99
C HIS A 147 -19.18 -17.95 -8.64
N TYR A 148 -19.67 -16.90 -9.31
CA TYR A 148 -19.23 -15.51 -9.01
C TYR A 148 -19.50 -15.09 -7.56
N ILE A 149 -20.53 -15.62 -6.90
CA ILE A 149 -20.80 -15.38 -5.47
C ILE A 149 -19.66 -15.92 -4.58
N ALA A 150 -19.08 -17.09 -4.92
CA ALA A 150 -17.94 -17.64 -4.19
C ALA A 150 -16.72 -16.70 -4.30
N VAL A 151 -16.51 -16.09 -5.45
CA VAL A 151 -15.48 -15.06 -5.65
C VAL A 151 -15.75 -13.84 -4.77
N ILE A 152 -16.99 -13.35 -4.71
CA ILE A 152 -17.38 -12.20 -3.87
C ILE A 152 -17.12 -12.50 -2.39
N VAL A 153 -17.51 -13.68 -1.91
CA VAL A 153 -17.28 -14.10 -0.51
C VAL A 153 -15.78 -14.18 -0.21
N LEU A 154 -15.02 -14.81 -1.09
CA LEU A 154 -13.58 -14.96 -0.91
C LEU A 154 -12.85 -13.61 -0.95
N ARG A 155 -13.26 -12.71 -1.85
CA ARG A 155 -12.76 -11.31 -1.91
C ARG A 155 -13.12 -10.53 -0.65
N SER A 156 -14.29 -10.74 -0.08
CA SER A 156 -14.69 -10.11 1.18
C SER A 156 -13.83 -10.58 2.35
N ILE A 157 -13.53 -11.87 2.44
CA ILE A 157 -12.62 -12.44 3.45
C ILE A 157 -11.20 -11.88 3.26
N GLN A 158 -10.71 -11.86 2.04
CA GLN A 158 -9.40 -11.29 1.68
C GLN A 158 -9.33 -9.80 2.03
N GLY A 159 -10.39 -9.03 1.76
CA GLY A 159 -10.51 -7.63 2.13
C GLY A 159 -10.48 -7.42 3.63
N PHE A 160 -11.24 -8.22 4.39
CA PHE A 160 -11.24 -8.18 5.85
C PHE A 160 -9.84 -8.45 6.41
N ALA A 161 -9.17 -9.50 5.95
CA ALA A 161 -7.81 -9.81 6.37
C ALA A 161 -6.85 -8.66 6.05
N SER A 162 -6.85 -8.16 4.82
CA SER A 162 -5.95 -7.08 4.38
C SER A 162 -6.17 -5.76 5.14
N GLY A 163 -7.38 -5.47 5.61
CA GLY A 163 -7.67 -4.23 6.34
C GLY A 163 -7.03 -4.15 7.71
N LEU A 164 -6.63 -5.28 8.30
CA LEU A 164 -5.89 -5.33 9.58
C LEU A 164 -4.44 -4.85 9.44
N THR A 165 -3.91 -4.79 8.21
CA THR A 165 -2.50 -4.50 7.91
C THR A 165 -2.05 -3.12 8.40
N TRP A 166 -2.81 -2.06 8.07
CA TRP A 166 -2.42 -0.69 8.39
C TRP A 166 -2.38 -0.41 9.89
N PRO A 167 -3.44 -0.73 10.67
CA PRO A 167 -3.40 -0.52 12.13
C PRO A 167 -2.23 -1.26 12.78
N ALA A 168 -1.97 -2.50 12.37
CA ALA A 168 -0.87 -3.29 12.90
C ALA A 168 0.49 -2.64 12.63
N MET A 169 0.70 -2.14 11.41
CA MET A 169 1.96 -1.50 11.06
C MET A 169 2.14 -0.12 11.72
N TYR A 170 1.09 0.63 11.93
CA TYR A 170 1.18 1.86 12.73
C TYR A 170 1.53 1.58 14.20
N ALA A 171 1.00 0.50 14.77
CA ALA A 171 1.33 0.11 16.14
C ALA A 171 2.80 -0.26 16.31
N ILE A 172 3.41 -1.02 15.36
CA ILE A 172 4.83 -1.40 15.47
C ILE A 172 5.74 -0.17 15.43
N VAL A 173 5.38 0.86 14.66
CA VAL A 173 6.12 2.13 14.64
C VAL A 173 6.18 2.76 16.02
N GLY A 174 5.09 2.69 16.78
CA GLY A 174 5.04 3.21 18.15
C GLY A 174 5.99 2.52 19.13
N TYR A 175 6.23 1.22 18.95
CA TYR A 175 7.11 0.43 19.83
C TYR A 175 8.61 0.46 19.43
N TRP A 176 8.87 0.56 18.12
CA TRP A 176 10.23 0.39 17.58
C TRP A 176 10.91 1.69 17.18
N ILE A 177 10.15 2.72 16.81
CA ILE A 177 10.70 3.87 16.10
C ILE A 177 10.58 5.15 16.92
N PRO A 178 11.71 5.80 17.30
CA PRO A 178 11.72 7.11 17.93
C PRO A 178 11.04 8.17 17.07
N LEU A 179 10.46 9.20 17.67
CA LEU A 179 9.77 10.30 17.00
C LEU A 179 10.60 10.95 15.87
N THR A 180 11.91 11.12 16.12
CA THR A 180 12.83 11.76 15.16
C THR A 180 13.06 10.96 13.88
N GLU A 181 12.84 9.63 13.91
CA GLU A 181 13.04 8.72 12.79
C GLU A 181 11.73 8.22 12.18
N ARG A 182 10.58 8.52 12.82
CA ARG A 182 9.26 8.01 12.45
C ARG A 182 8.86 8.36 11.02
N SER A 183 9.07 9.60 10.59
CA SER A 183 8.77 10.03 9.21
C SER A 183 9.57 9.23 8.17
N ARG A 184 10.86 8.99 8.46
CA ARG A 184 11.72 8.18 7.58
C ARG A 184 11.24 6.73 7.52
N PHE A 185 10.87 6.13 8.66
CA PHE A 185 10.35 4.76 8.69
C PHE A 185 9.01 4.64 7.95
N MET A 186 8.14 5.64 8.05
CA MET A 186 6.85 5.66 7.35
C MET A 186 6.99 5.62 5.82
N SER A 187 8.14 6.01 5.27
CA SER A 187 8.41 5.86 3.84
C SER A 187 8.47 4.39 3.39
N SER A 188 8.73 3.45 4.31
CA SER A 188 8.67 2.01 4.00
C SER A 188 7.26 1.58 3.58
N PHE A 189 6.22 2.23 4.09
CA PHE A 189 4.83 1.91 3.73
C PHE A 189 4.54 2.21 2.25
N GLN A 190 5.31 3.07 1.61
CA GLN A 190 5.18 3.35 0.19
C GLN A 190 5.62 2.18 -0.73
N GLY A 191 6.09 1.06 -0.18
CA GLY A 191 6.27 -0.19 -0.89
C GLY A 191 5.02 -0.63 -1.66
N PHE A 192 3.83 -0.18 -1.25
CA PHE A 192 2.58 -0.45 -1.95
C PHE A 192 2.56 0.09 -3.40
N SER A 193 3.15 1.27 -3.66
CA SER A 193 3.20 1.85 -5.01
C SER A 193 4.05 1.00 -5.97
N ILE A 194 5.20 0.53 -5.48
CA ILE A 194 6.04 -0.43 -6.22
C ILE A 194 5.30 -1.76 -6.39
N GLY A 195 4.58 -2.21 -5.35
CA GLY A 195 3.74 -3.40 -5.42
C GLY A 195 2.73 -3.34 -6.56
N ILE A 196 1.96 -2.25 -6.68
CA ILE A 196 1.02 -2.04 -7.79
C ILE A 196 1.77 -2.02 -9.13
N GLY A 197 2.87 -1.25 -9.18
CA GLY A 197 3.68 -1.06 -10.38
C GLY A 197 4.29 -2.34 -10.93
N LEU A 198 4.67 -3.29 -10.07
CA LEU A 198 5.21 -4.60 -10.46
C LEU A 198 4.12 -5.63 -10.74
N THR A 199 2.96 -5.51 -10.09
CA THR A 199 1.86 -6.48 -10.26
C THR A 199 1.36 -6.51 -11.70
N TYR A 200 1.11 -5.37 -12.30
CA TYR A 200 0.48 -5.33 -13.62
C TYR A 200 1.38 -5.87 -14.75
N PRO A 201 2.67 -5.50 -14.85
CA PRO A 201 3.57 -6.15 -15.82
C PRO A 201 3.71 -7.66 -15.59
N LEU A 202 3.84 -8.08 -14.33
CA LEU A 202 3.90 -9.49 -13.96
C LEU A 202 2.62 -10.24 -14.38
N CYS A 203 1.45 -9.67 -14.08
CA CYS A 203 0.16 -10.24 -14.46
C CYS A 203 -0.01 -10.28 -15.99
N GLY A 204 0.43 -9.24 -16.69
CA GLY A 204 0.39 -9.18 -18.15
C GLY A 204 1.19 -10.30 -18.80
N PHE A 205 2.42 -10.50 -18.32
CA PHE A 205 3.28 -11.59 -18.77
C PHE A 205 2.72 -12.99 -18.45
N ILE A 206 2.26 -13.19 -17.20
CA ILE A 206 1.67 -14.49 -16.81
C ILE A 206 0.41 -14.79 -17.62
N LEU A 207 -0.40 -13.76 -17.88
CA LEU A 207 -1.64 -13.93 -18.62
C LEU A 207 -1.42 -14.29 -20.09
N SER A 208 -0.37 -13.73 -20.73
CA SER A 208 -0.04 -14.05 -22.12
C SER A 208 0.48 -15.49 -22.30
N GLU A 209 1.26 -16.02 -21.34
CA GLU A 209 1.91 -17.31 -21.45
C GLU A 209 1.13 -18.46 -20.82
N TRP A 210 0.55 -18.25 -19.63
CA TRP A 210 0.00 -19.33 -18.79
C TRP A 210 -1.49 -19.17 -18.47
N GLY A 211 -2.04 -17.97 -18.65
CA GLY A 211 -3.45 -17.70 -18.35
C GLY A 211 -3.69 -17.15 -16.93
N TRP A 212 -4.93 -16.69 -16.70
CA TRP A 212 -5.30 -15.95 -15.50
C TRP A 212 -5.19 -16.72 -14.16
N PRO A 213 -5.39 -18.07 -14.04
CA PRO A 213 -5.28 -18.75 -12.74
C PRO A 213 -3.87 -18.66 -12.15
N TYR A 214 -2.84 -18.67 -13.00
CA TYR A 214 -1.45 -18.61 -12.56
C TYR A 214 -1.06 -17.28 -11.94
N ILE A 215 -1.79 -16.20 -12.23
CA ILE A 215 -1.63 -14.91 -11.56
C ILE A 215 -1.79 -15.09 -10.06
N PHE A 216 -2.89 -15.73 -9.63
CA PHE A 216 -3.20 -15.94 -8.22
C PHE A 216 -2.26 -16.93 -7.53
N TYR A 217 -1.83 -17.97 -8.23
CA TYR A 217 -0.83 -18.91 -7.69
C TYR A 217 0.53 -18.22 -7.48
N THR A 218 0.95 -17.37 -8.41
CA THR A 218 2.23 -16.65 -8.29
C THR A 218 2.18 -15.63 -7.16
N THR A 219 1.16 -14.76 -7.09
CA THR A 219 1.03 -13.76 -6.03
C THR A 219 0.84 -14.40 -4.66
N GLY A 220 0.07 -15.48 -4.57
CA GLY A 220 -0.11 -16.27 -3.36
C GLY A 220 1.19 -16.91 -2.88
N THR A 221 2.00 -17.49 -3.79
CA THR A 221 3.31 -18.07 -3.44
C THR A 221 4.27 -17.01 -2.89
N LEU A 222 4.33 -15.83 -3.53
CA LEU A 222 5.11 -14.70 -3.03
C LEU A 222 4.63 -14.27 -1.64
N GLY A 223 3.31 -14.24 -1.42
CA GLY A 223 2.69 -13.96 -0.12
C GLY A 223 3.08 -14.94 0.97
N LEU A 224 3.03 -16.24 0.68
CA LEU A 224 3.44 -17.30 1.62
C LEU A 224 4.94 -17.22 1.94
N GLY A 225 5.79 -17.05 0.92
CA GLY A 225 7.23 -16.89 1.12
C GLY A 225 7.55 -15.69 2.01
N TRP A 226 6.85 -14.59 1.79
CA TRP A 226 7.01 -13.40 2.63
C TRP A 226 6.51 -13.65 4.07
N CYS A 227 5.42 -14.37 4.28
CA CYS A 227 4.93 -14.73 5.61
C CYS A 227 5.99 -15.51 6.40
N ILE A 228 6.67 -16.45 5.77
CA ILE A 228 7.76 -17.20 6.42
C ILE A 228 8.86 -16.25 6.90
N LEU A 229 9.30 -15.31 6.04
CA LEU A 229 10.29 -14.30 6.40
C LEU A 229 9.82 -13.41 7.56
N TRP A 230 8.53 -13.01 7.55
CA TRP A 230 7.94 -12.21 8.61
C TRP A 230 7.99 -12.92 9.96
N TYR A 231 7.52 -14.17 10.03
CA TYR A 231 7.51 -14.92 11.29
C TYR A 231 8.91 -15.20 11.84
N LEU A 232 9.92 -15.36 10.96
CA LEU A 232 11.31 -15.57 11.35
C LEU A 232 12.00 -14.29 11.84
N LEU A 233 11.70 -13.13 11.24
CA LEU A 233 12.48 -11.90 11.43
C LEU A 233 11.76 -10.81 12.24
N ALA A 234 10.44 -10.82 12.32
CA ALA A 234 9.68 -9.79 13.03
C ALA A 234 9.47 -10.15 14.51
N PHE A 235 9.45 -9.13 15.36
CA PHE A 235 9.17 -9.24 16.80
C PHE A 235 8.27 -8.08 17.23
N ASN A 236 7.40 -8.30 18.24
CA ASN A 236 6.47 -7.26 18.69
C ASN A 236 7.20 -6.09 19.33
N THR A 237 8.18 -6.37 20.18
CA THR A 237 8.94 -5.35 20.91
C THR A 237 10.44 -5.51 20.68
N PRO A 238 11.22 -4.42 20.78
CA PRO A 238 12.67 -4.49 20.66
C PRO A 238 13.32 -5.45 21.66
N ARG A 239 12.75 -5.60 22.87
CA ARG A 239 13.26 -6.47 23.93
C ARG A 239 13.20 -7.95 23.58
N GLU A 240 12.22 -8.35 22.79
CA GLU A 240 12.05 -9.74 22.37
C GLU A 240 13.00 -10.13 21.23
N HIS A 241 13.68 -9.14 20.61
CA HIS A 241 14.51 -9.37 19.44
C HIS A 241 15.86 -9.99 19.83
N PRO A 242 16.18 -11.25 19.42
CA PRO A 242 17.34 -11.98 19.91
C PRO A 242 18.71 -11.43 19.45
N ARG A 243 18.70 -10.54 18.45
CA ARG A 243 19.91 -10.02 17.80
C ARG A 243 20.08 -8.51 17.93
N ILE A 244 19.25 -7.84 18.72
CA ILE A 244 19.38 -6.39 18.92
C ILE A 244 20.61 -6.09 19.78
N THR A 245 21.37 -5.07 19.39
CA THR A 245 22.52 -4.61 20.21
C THR A 245 22.00 -3.87 21.44
N LYS A 246 22.75 -3.96 22.54
CA LYS A 246 22.40 -3.26 23.81
C LYS A 246 22.30 -1.75 23.61
N ASP A 247 23.16 -1.19 22.77
CA ASP A 247 23.17 0.24 22.46
C ASP A 247 21.91 0.67 21.67
N GLU A 248 21.51 -0.12 20.66
CA GLU A 248 20.29 0.11 19.89
C GLU A 248 19.04 -0.02 20.78
N LEU A 249 18.99 -1.04 21.64
CA LEU A 249 17.89 -1.26 22.58
C LEU A 249 17.76 -0.06 23.54
N ASN A 250 18.87 0.36 24.16
CA ASN A 250 18.89 1.51 25.07
C ASN A 250 18.48 2.80 24.34
N TYR A 251 18.95 3.01 23.12
CA TYR A 251 18.56 4.16 22.30
C TYR A 251 17.05 4.20 22.04
N ILE A 252 16.46 3.07 21.64
CA ILE A 252 15.01 2.97 21.40
C ILE A 252 14.25 3.23 22.71
N GLU A 253 14.62 2.54 23.80
CA GLU A 253 13.91 2.65 25.07
C GLU A 253 13.95 4.07 25.65
N LEU A 254 15.09 4.75 25.61
CA LEU A 254 15.23 6.11 26.12
C LEU A 254 14.35 7.11 25.34
N ASN A 255 14.26 6.95 24.02
CA ASN A 255 13.52 7.89 23.19
C ASN A 255 12.03 7.56 23.11
N VAL A 256 11.63 6.28 23.13
CA VAL A 256 10.22 5.86 23.13
C VAL A 256 9.60 6.03 24.54
N LYS A 257 10.31 5.70 25.65
CA LYS A 257 9.79 5.89 27.01
C LYS A 257 9.54 7.34 27.38
N LYS A 258 10.34 8.28 26.88
CA LYS A 258 10.07 9.72 27.08
C LYS A 258 8.69 10.13 26.56
N GLU A 259 8.22 9.48 25.49
CA GLU A 259 6.91 9.72 24.90
C GLU A 259 5.79 9.10 25.73
N VAL A 260 5.94 7.86 26.18
CA VAL A 260 4.93 7.15 26.97
C VAL A 260 4.71 7.78 28.34
N ASN A 261 5.76 8.26 29.00
CA ASN A 261 5.66 8.94 30.29
C ASN A 261 5.04 10.34 30.21
N SER A 262 5.06 10.98 29.03
CA SER A 262 4.40 12.26 28.80
C SER A 262 2.91 12.11 28.39
N SER A 263 2.52 10.92 27.94
CA SER A 263 1.12 10.63 27.58
C SER A 263 0.35 10.11 28.81
N VAL A 264 -0.20 11.03 29.59
CA VAL A 264 -1.32 10.74 30.48
C VAL A 264 -2.38 10.02 29.63
N LYS A 265 -2.98 8.92 30.14
CA LYS A 265 -4.11 8.23 29.48
C LYS A 265 -5.32 9.16 29.43
N VAL A 266 -5.28 10.16 28.59
CA VAL A 266 -6.40 11.07 28.35
C VAL A 266 -7.37 10.34 27.43
N LYS A 267 -8.65 10.32 27.76
CA LYS A 267 -9.70 9.77 26.87
C LYS A 267 -9.64 10.51 25.54
N VAL A 268 -9.64 9.75 24.45
CA VAL A 268 -9.63 10.32 23.09
C VAL A 268 -10.81 11.28 22.93
N PRO A 269 -10.59 12.55 22.60
CA PRO A 269 -11.65 13.55 22.50
C PRO A 269 -12.40 13.44 21.17
N TRP A 270 -13.04 12.31 20.90
CA TRP A 270 -13.76 12.04 19.64
C TRP A 270 -14.74 13.17 19.28
N LEU A 271 -15.48 13.67 20.26
CA LEU A 271 -16.45 14.74 20.02
C LEU A 271 -15.80 16.04 19.53
N GLN A 272 -14.58 16.35 20.01
CA GLN A 272 -13.83 17.52 19.55
C GLN A 272 -13.32 17.31 18.14
N ILE A 273 -12.82 16.10 17.81
CA ILE A 273 -12.35 15.74 16.46
C ILE A 273 -13.51 15.84 15.46
N PHE A 274 -14.70 15.29 15.81
CA PHE A 274 -15.88 15.34 14.94
C PHE A 274 -16.44 16.76 14.75
N LYS A 275 -16.32 17.65 15.73
CA LYS A 275 -16.81 19.04 15.64
C LYS A 275 -15.80 19.99 14.99
N SER A 276 -14.55 19.58 14.83
CA SER A 276 -13.49 20.44 14.33
C SER A 276 -13.42 20.40 12.79
N ILE A 277 -13.33 21.57 12.16
CA ILE A 277 -13.26 21.72 10.69
C ILE A 277 -11.97 21.16 10.07
N PRO A 278 -10.75 21.37 10.64
CA PRO A 278 -9.51 20.94 10.00
C PRO A 278 -9.40 19.44 9.71
N PRO A 279 -9.75 18.50 10.60
CA PRO A 279 -9.76 17.07 10.29
C PRO A 279 -10.71 16.71 9.15
N TRP A 280 -11.89 17.33 9.08
CA TRP A 280 -12.83 17.14 7.98
C TRP A 280 -12.30 17.65 6.65
N ALA A 281 -11.68 18.83 6.64
CA ALA A 281 -11.07 19.37 5.43
C ALA A 281 -9.99 18.44 4.86
N ILE A 282 -9.14 17.89 5.72
CA ILE A 282 -8.13 16.91 5.30
C ILE A 282 -8.79 15.60 4.85
N ALA A 283 -9.76 15.09 5.60
CA ALA A 283 -10.44 13.83 5.28
C ALA A 283 -11.13 13.89 3.90
N ILE A 284 -11.87 14.97 3.62
CA ILE A 284 -12.58 15.18 2.35
C ILE A 284 -11.58 15.36 1.19
N THR A 285 -10.53 16.15 1.40
CA THR A 285 -9.49 16.34 0.40
C THR A 285 -8.78 15.03 0.05
N THR A 286 -8.41 14.25 1.06
CA THR A 286 -7.77 12.96 0.83
C THR A 286 -8.73 11.91 0.27
N PHE A 287 -10.04 11.99 0.59
CA PHE A 287 -11.07 11.19 -0.07
C PHE A 287 -11.10 11.43 -1.58
N GLY A 288 -11.15 12.69 -2.03
CA GLY A 288 -11.13 13.02 -3.46
C GLY A 288 -9.89 12.47 -4.17
N ARG A 289 -8.71 12.61 -3.54
CA ARG A 289 -7.46 12.03 -4.06
C ARG A 289 -7.54 10.52 -4.21
N ILE A 290 -8.01 9.80 -3.18
CA ILE A 290 -8.13 8.35 -3.21
C ILE A 290 -9.14 7.93 -4.26
N PHE A 291 -10.27 8.63 -4.39
CA PHE A 291 -11.29 8.35 -5.40
C PHE A 291 -10.67 8.34 -6.81
N VAL A 292 -9.94 9.39 -7.16
CA VAL A 292 -9.24 9.51 -8.45
C VAL A 292 -8.16 8.43 -8.59
N HIS A 293 -7.35 8.21 -7.55
CA HIS A 293 -6.28 7.21 -7.59
C HIS A 293 -6.82 5.80 -7.87
N TYR A 294 -7.96 5.44 -7.26
CA TYR A 294 -8.58 4.14 -7.48
C TYR A 294 -9.23 3.98 -8.85
N ILE A 295 -9.65 5.07 -9.50
CA ILE A 295 -10.02 5.02 -10.92
C ILE A 295 -8.84 4.50 -11.76
N PHE A 296 -7.66 5.05 -11.55
CA PHE A 296 -6.45 4.62 -12.27
C PHE A 296 -6.04 3.18 -11.93
N ILE A 297 -6.07 2.80 -10.66
CA ILE A 297 -5.67 1.46 -10.20
C ILE A 297 -6.66 0.41 -10.73
N VAL A 298 -7.95 0.61 -10.55
CA VAL A 298 -8.96 -0.43 -10.79
C VAL A 298 -9.39 -0.47 -12.25
N ASN A 299 -9.66 0.70 -12.84
CA ASN A 299 -10.18 0.77 -14.19
C ASN A 299 -9.08 0.92 -15.26
N GLY A 300 -7.85 1.26 -14.86
CA GLY A 300 -6.72 1.42 -15.78
C GLY A 300 -6.48 0.21 -16.67
N PRO A 301 -6.25 -0.99 -16.13
CA PRO A 301 -6.04 -2.18 -16.96
C PRO A 301 -7.23 -2.50 -17.88
N THR A 302 -8.45 -2.24 -17.42
CA THR A 302 -9.67 -2.44 -18.22
C THR A 302 -9.77 -1.44 -19.36
N PHE A 303 -9.44 -0.17 -19.10
CA PHE A 303 -9.43 0.88 -20.12
C PHE A 303 -8.38 0.58 -21.20
N MET A 304 -7.16 0.21 -20.79
CA MET A 304 -6.08 -0.17 -21.72
C MET A 304 -6.42 -1.40 -22.57
N GLY A 305 -7.10 -2.40 -21.97
CA GLY A 305 -7.47 -3.64 -22.69
C GLY A 305 -8.72 -3.48 -23.55
N ASN A 306 -9.80 -2.91 -23.03
CA ASN A 306 -11.10 -2.90 -23.70
C ASN A 306 -11.28 -1.69 -24.65
N VAL A 307 -10.77 -0.51 -24.25
CA VAL A 307 -10.94 0.73 -25.04
C VAL A 307 -9.78 0.90 -26.02
N LEU A 308 -8.53 0.85 -25.52
CA LEU A 308 -7.35 1.01 -26.36
C LEU A 308 -6.89 -0.28 -27.04
N LYS A 309 -7.47 -1.43 -26.66
CA LYS A 309 -7.23 -2.76 -27.25
C LYS A 309 -5.76 -3.20 -27.28
N PHE A 310 -5.00 -2.80 -26.29
CA PHE A 310 -3.64 -3.29 -26.13
C PHE A 310 -3.63 -4.78 -25.75
N ASN A 311 -2.59 -5.50 -26.20
CA ASN A 311 -2.33 -6.88 -25.75
C ASN A 311 -2.02 -6.91 -24.25
N PHE A 312 -2.10 -8.08 -23.61
CA PHE A 312 -1.97 -8.23 -22.16
C PHE A 312 -0.61 -7.75 -21.62
N GLU A 313 0.48 -7.99 -22.33
CA GLU A 313 1.82 -7.56 -21.94
C GLU A 313 1.96 -6.03 -21.95
N THR A 314 1.60 -5.41 -23.07
CA THR A 314 1.64 -3.95 -23.22
C THR A 314 0.70 -3.27 -22.22
N ASN A 315 -0.50 -3.82 -22.01
CA ASN A 315 -1.45 -3.34 -21.02
C ASN A 315 -0.84 -3.40 -19.62
N GLY A 316 -0.25 -4.55 -19.25
CA GLY A 316 0.40 -4.70 -17.96
C GLY A 316 1.50 -3.67 -17.73
N PHE A 317 2.37 -3.47 -18.73
CA PHE A 317 3.45 -2.50 -18.65
C PHE A 317 2.93 -1.05 -18.55
N LEU A 318 2.02 -0.64 -19.44
CA LEU A 318 1.46 0.72 -19.44
C LEU A 318 0.62 1.02 -18.19
N SER A 319 -0.04 0.03 -17.63
CA SER A 319 -0.79 0.19 -16.37
C SER A 319 0.12 0.21 -15.14
N GLY A 320 1.27 -0.46 -15.16
CA GLY A 320 2.16 -0.59 -14.00
C GLY A 320 3.20 0.52 -13.87
N VAL A 321 3.88 0.87 -14.96
CA VAL A 321 4.99 1.84 -14.96
C VAL A 321 4.63 3.20 -14.34
N PRO A 322 3.42 3.77 -14.55
CA PRO A 322 3.05 5.02 -13.90
C PRO A 322 3.15 4.97 -12.38
N PHE A 323 2.85 3.82 -11.75
CA PHE A 323 2.93 3.67 -10.30
C PHE A 323 4.38 3.55 -9.80
N ILE A 324 5.29 3.00 -10.58
CA ILE A 324 6.74 3.01 -10.28
C ILE A 324 7.25 4.47 -10.35
N CYS A 325 6.90 5.19 -11.42
CA CYS A 325 7.24 6.61 -11.55
C CYS A 325 6.62 7.45 -10.42
N SER A 326 5.41 7.12 -9.99
CA SER A 326 4.73 7.81 -8.89
C SER A 326 5.45 7.64 -7.55
N TYR A 327 6.06 6.47 -7.30
CA TYR A 327 6.89 6.27 -6.12
C TYR A 327 8.09 7.23 -6.11
N ILE A 328 8.82 7.29 -7.23
CA ILE A 328 9.98 8.18 -7.37
C ILE A 328 9.57 9.64 -7.20
N SER A 329 8.49 10.05 -7.85
CA SER A 329 7.98 11.43 -7.75
C SER A 329 7.45 11.76 -6.35
N SER A 330 6.89 10.81 -5.60
CA SER A 330 6.48 11.06 -4.21
C SER A 330 7.66 11.43 -3.32
N VAL A 331 8.78 10.72 -3.46
CA VAL A 331 10.02 11.04 -2.75
C VAL A 331 10.55 12.41 -3.15
N LEU A 332 10.52 12.73 -4.45
CA LEU A 332 10.96 14.01 -4.98
C LEU A 332 10.09 15.16 -4.46
N PHE A 333 8.77 15.04 -4.48
CA PHE A 333 7.86 16.06 -3.95
C PHE A 333 8.06 16.29 -2.44
N CYS A 334 8.25 15.23 -1.66
CA CYS A 334 8.57 15.37 -0.23
C CYS A 334 9.91 16.08 -0.03
N TYR A 335 10.95 15.72 -0.80
CA TYR A 335 12.26 16.38 -0.73
C TYR A 335 12.17 17.87 -1.10
N ILE A 336 11.44 18.21 -2.17
CA ILE A 336 11.24 19.61 -2.58
C ILE A 336 10.50 20.39 -1.49
N ALA A 337 9.43 19.81 -0.92
CA ALA A 337 8.67 20.43 0.15
C ALA A 337 9.55 20.72 1.37
N ASP A 338 10.38 19.76 1.79
CA ASP A 338 11.30 19.92 2.92
C ASP A 338 12.34 21.03 2.65
N LYS A 339 12.85 21.11 1.42
CA LYS A 339 13.79 22.18 1.02
C LYS A 339 13.14 23.57 1.04
N ILE A 340 11.90 23.69 0.54
CA ILE A 340 11.14 24.96 0.56
C ILE A 340 10.93 25.44 2.01
N VAL A 341 10.61 24.53 2.92
CA VAL A 341 10.47 24.84 4.35
C VAL A 341 11.83 25.19 4.97
N PHE A 342 12.88 24.41 4.68
CA PHE A 342 14.21 24.61 5.23
C PHE A 342 14.79 25.99 4.84
N TYR A 343 14.66 26.39 3.57
CA TYR A 343 15.10 27.70 3.09
C TYR A 343 14.12 28.84 3.44
N LYS A 344 13.04 28.55 4.18
CA LYS A 344 12.03 29.55 4.59
C LYS A 344 11.42 30.34 3.40
N VAL A 345 11.36 29.74 2.21
CA VAL A 345 10.73 30.33 1.04
C VAL A 345 9.23 30.51 1.25
N LEU A 346 8.59 29.50 1.83
CA LEU A 346 7.18 29.52 2.22
C LEU A 346 7.03 28.99 3.65
N CYS A 347 6.01 29.46 4.37
CA CYS A 347 5.66 28.86 5.65
C CYS A 347 5.08 27.44 5.47
N LEU A 348 5.21 26.60 6.48
CA LEU A 348 4.78 25.20 6.45
C LEU A 348 3.34 25.03 5.95
N THR A 349 2.41 25.87 6.46
CA THR A 349 1.00 25.82 6.06
C THR A 349 0.81 26.08 4.56
N ASN A 350 1.54 27.03 3.97
CA ASN A 350 1.44 27.34 2.55
C ASN A 350 2.05 26.22 1.69
N VAL A 351 3.15 25.62 2.14
CA VAL A 351 3.73 24.44 1.47
C VAL A 351 2.69 23.30 1.43
N ARG A 352 2.04 22.99 2.56
CA ARG A 352 1.00 21.97 2.61
C ARG A 352 -0.17 22.27 1.67
N LYS A 353 -0.63 23.52 1.61
CA LYS A 353 -1.69 23.96 0.69
C LYS A 353 -1.29 23.83 -0.78
N VAL A 354 -0.10 24.27 -1.15
CA VAL A 354 0.40 24.21 -2.54
C VAL A 354 0.49 22.76 -3.02
N PHE A 355 1.15 21.87 -2.26
CA PHE A 355 1.29 20.47 -2.66
C PHE A 355 -0.06 19.73 -2.66
N THR A 356 -0.97 20.10 -1.78
CA THR A 356 -2.35 19.57 -1.82
C THR A 356 -3.08 20.04 -3.08
N ALA A 357 -3.01 21.33 -3.43
CA ALA A 357 -3.61 21.87 -4.63
C ALA A 357 -3.05 21.23 -5.91
N LEU A 358 -1.72 21.05 -6.00
CA LEU A 358 -1.07 20.36 -7.11
C LEU A 358 -1.59 18.92 -7.27
N SER A 359 -1.80 18.21 -6.17
CA SER A 359 -2.26 16.82 -6.19
C SER A 359 -3.74 16.64 -6.54
N GLN A 360 -4.54 17.68 -6.49
CA GLN A 360 -5.97 17.64 -6.77
C GLN A 360 -6.32 18.30 -8.11
N ILE A 361 -5.84 19.53 -8.31
CA ILE A 361 -6.21 20.34 -9.47
C ILE A 361 -5.62 19.75 -10.75
N ILE A 362 -4.32 19.44 -10.74
CA ILE A 362 -3.65 18.93 -11.96
C ILE A 362 -4.26 17.60 -12.42
N PRO A 363 -4.36 16.54 -11.57
CA PRO A 363 -5.00 15.30 -11.99
C PRO A 363 -6.46 15.49 -12.40
N GLY A 364 -7.21 16.36 -11.69
CA GLY A 364 -8.62 16.62 -12.02
C GLY A 364 -8.79 17.21 -13.42
N VAL A 365 -7.99 18.22 -13.77
CA VAL A 365 -8.00 18.83 -15.10
C VAL A 365 -7.54 17.83 -16.17
N LEU A 366 -6.46 17.07 -15.90
CA LEU A 366 -5.94 16.08 -16.85
C LEU A 366 -6.93 14.96 -17.14
N ILE A 367 -7.65 14.46 -16.13
CA ILE A 367 -8.69 13.45 -16.31
C ILE A 367 -9.84 13.99 -17.17
N TYR A 368 -10.25 15.23 -16.91
CA TYR A 368 -11.27 15.87 -17.76
C TYR A 368 -10.82 15.97 -19.21
N CYS A 369 -9.55 16.33 -19.45
CA CYS A 369 -8.98 16.41 -20.79
C CYS A 369 -8.88 15.04 -21.50
N ILE A 370 -8.69 13.93 -20.77
CA ILE A 370 -8.56 12.58 -21.36
C ILE A 370 -9.75 12.24 -22.28
N GLY A 371 -10.96 12.68 -21.92
CA GLY A 371 -12.18 12.45 -22.72
C GLY A 371 -12.22 13.12 -24.09
N TYR A 372 -11.31 14.09 -24.34
CA TYR A 372 -11.25 14.85 -25.60
C TYR A 372 -10.00 14.55 -26.45
N ILE A 373 -9.18 13.59 -26.01
CA ILE A 373 -7.91 13.26 -26.67
C ILE A 373 -8.08 12.01 -27.51
N ASP A 374 -7.99 12.16 -28.84
CA ASP A 374 -8.05 11.03 -29.79
C ASP A 374 -6.68 10.36 -29.97
N ASN A 375 -5.58 11.10 -29.78
CA ASN A 375 -4.22 10.57 -29.96
C ASN A 375 -3.78 9.74 -28.75
N VAL A 376 -3.57 8.44 -28.96
CA VAL A 376 -3.21 7.48 -27.91
C VAL A 376 -1.91 7.86 -27.18
N TYR A 377 -0.91 8.40 -27.89
CA TYR A 377 0.37 8.79 -27.26
C TYR A 377 0.21 9.98 -26.31
N ILE A 378 -0.59 10.97 -26.72
CA ILE A 378 -0.90 12.14 -25.89
C ILE A 378 -1.73 11.68 -24.68
N LEU A 379 -2.73 10.83 -24.90
CA LEU A 379 -3.57 10.27 -23.83
C LEU A 379 -2.74 9.53 -22.79
N LEU A 380 -1.81 8.65 -23.20
CA LEU A 380 -0.91 7.95 -22.29
C LEU A 380 0.00 8.92 -21.52
N THR A 381 0.53 9.95 -22.19
CA THR A 381 1.36 10.96 -21.55
C THR A 381 0.58 11.71 -20.45
N VAL A 382 -0.65 12.13 -20.75
CA VAL A 382 -1.55 12.79 -19.80
C VAL A 382 -1.89 11.86 -18.63
N TRP A 383 -2.15 10.58 -18.91
CA TRP A 383 -2.37 9.54 -17.90
C TRP A 383 -1.18 9.41 -16.94
N PHE A 384 0.03 9.28 -17.45
CA PHE A 384 1.27 9.20 -16.64
C PHE A 384 1.46 10.43 -15.77
N ILE A 385 1.30 11.63 -16.33
CA ILE A 385 1.43 12.90 -15.60
C ILE A 385 0.39 12.97 -14.48
N ALA A 386 -0.87 12.57 -14.74
CA ALA A 386 -1.91 12.59 -13.72
C ALA A 386 -1.55 11.68 -12.53
N VAL A 387 -1.11 10.44 -12.78
CA VAL A 387 -0.70 9.49 -11.71
C VAL A 387 0.51 10.02 -10.91
N ILE A 388 1.47 10.67 -11.57
CA ILE A 388 2.62 11.30 -10.92
C ILE A 388 2.17 12.42 -9.97
N PHE A 389 1.33 13.34 -10.42
CA PHE A 389 0.92 14.48 -9.59
C PHE A 389 0.00 14.11 -8.42
N ILE A 390 -0.77 13.02 -8.51
CA ILE A 390 -1.55 12.50 -7.37
C ILE A 390 -0.67 12.30 -6.13
N THR A 391 0.60 11.94 -6.31
CA THR A 391 1.53 11.66 -5.20
C THR A 391 2.07 12.91 -4.50
N ALA A 392 1.92 14.10 -5.07
CA ALA A 392 2.25 15.37 -4.39
C ALA A 392 1.46 15.53 -3.06
N SER A 393 0.32 14.86 -2.92
CA SER A 393 -0.47 14.81 -1.69
C SER A 393 0.32 14.29 -0.47
N TYR A 394 1.37 13.47 -0.66
CA TYR A 394 2.21 13.00 0.45
C TYR A 394 2.97 14.14 1.11
N ALA A 395 3.44 15.12 0.32
CA ALA A 395 4.05 16.35 0.84
C ALA A 395 3.00 17.37 1.32
N GLY A 396 1.75 17.25 0.89
CA GLY A 396 0.61 18.10 1.23
C GLY A 396 -0.26 17.56 2.34
N ALA A 397 -1.49 17.15 1.98
CA ALA A 397 -2.56 16.77 2.91
C ALA A 397 -2.19 15.58 3.83
N MET A 398 -1.44 14.59 3.34
CA MET A 398 -1.07 13.42 4.15
C MET A 398 -0.08 13.80 5.26
N ALA A 399 0.94 14.62 4.95
CA ALA A 399 1.85 15.12 5.97
C ALA A 399 1.15 16.07 6.95
N ASN A 400 0.15 16.83 6.49
CA ASN A 400 -0.62 17.75 7.34
C ASN A 400 -1.45 17.01 8.42
N ILE A 401 -1.81 15.75 8.22
CA ILE A 401 -2.46 14.94 9.28
C ILE A 401 -1.54 14.84 10.50
N ILE A 402 -0.24 14.62 10.27
CA ILE A 402 0.75 14.49 11.34
C ILE A 402 1.01 15.85 12.00
N ASP A 403 1.08 16.93 11.19
CA ASP A 403 1.30 18.28 11.69
C ASP A 403 0.11 18.79 12.55
N LEU A 404 -1.11 18.35 12.23
CA LEU A 404 -2.33 18.74 12.94
C LEU A 404 -2.55 17.93 14.24
N ALA A 405 -2.09 16.71 14.29
CA ALA A 405 -2.34 15.75 15.34
C ALA A 405 -1.98 16.22 16.78
N PRO A 406 -0.87 16.95 17.03
CA PRO A 406 -0.52 17.46 18.35
C PRO A 406 -1.60 18.37 18.97
N ASN A 407 -2.37 19.09 18.14
CA ASN A 407 -3.42 20.00 18.62
C ASN A 407 -4.57 19.28 19.33
N TYR A 408 -4.73 17.97 19.12
CA TYR A 408 -5.77 17.15 19.73
C TYR A 408 -5.24 16.20 20.81
N GLY A 409 -3.93 16.22 21.07
CA GLY A 409 -3.26 15.33 22.03
C GLY A 409 -3.28 13.84 21.66
N HIS A 410 -3.88 13.46 20.53
CA HIS A 410 -4.06 12.07 20.08
C HIS A 410 -3.86 11.94 18.57
N SER A 411 -2.61 11.81 18.14
CA SER A 411 -2.26 11.67 16.72
C SER A 411 -2.90 10.45 16.06
N ALA A 412 -2.94 9.33 16.77
CA ALA A 412 -3.52 8.09 16.24
C ALA A 412 -5.03 8.20 15.97
N ALA A 413 -5.78 8.95 16.81
CA ALA A 413 -7.22 9.11 16.63
C ALA A 413 -7.56 10.00 15.42
N VAL A 414 -6.84 11.11 15.25
CA VAL A 414 -7.03 12.00 14.08
C VAL A 414 -6.66 11.25 12.79
N LEU A 415 -5.56 10.50 12.82
CA LEU A 415 -5.16 9.66 11.69
C LEU A 415 -6.22 8.61 11.35
N ALA A 416 -6.73 7.89 12.36
CA ALA A 416 -7.77 6.87 12.17
C ALA A 416 -9.05 7.46 11.59
N PHE A 417 -9.48 8.64 12.09
CA PHE A 417 -10.64 9.36 11.56
C PHE A 417 -10.48 9.71 10.08
N CYS A 418 -9.38 10.38 9.72
CA CYS A 418 -9.10 10.74 8.34
C CYS A 418 -8.95 9.50 7.44
N GLN A 419 -8.27 8.45 7.94
CA GLN A 419 -8.03 7.20 7.22
C GLN A 419 -9.33 6.47 6.88
N THR A 420 -10.28 6.40 7.81
CA THR A 420 -11.57 5.73 7.59
C THR A 420 -12.37 6.45 6.49
N ILE A 421 -12.42 7.77 6.54
CA ILE A 421 -13.16 8.56 5.54
C ILE A 421 -12.49 8.44 4.17
N HIS A 422 -11.18 8.64 4.07
CA HIS A 422 -10.54 8.61 2.77
C HIS A 422 -10.51 7.21 2.14
N MET A 423 -10.42 6.15 2.95
CA MET A 423 -10.46 4.78 2.41
C MET A 423 -11.86 4.36 1.95
N SER A 424 -12.93 5.01 2.41
CA SER A 424 -14.27 4.75 1.86
C SER A 424 -14.36 5.07 0.37
N ALA A 425 -13.54 5.99 -0.15
CA ALA A 425 -13.43 6.26 -1.58
C ALA A 425 -13.01 5.04 -2.41
N SER A 426 -12.28 4.10 -1.81
CA SER A 426 -11.76 2.93 -2.50
C SER A 426 -12.85 1.95 -2.99
N PHE A 427 -14.00 1.88 -2.30
CA PHE A 427 -15.13 1.09 -2.77
C PHE A 427 -16.16 1.91 -3.55
N ILE A 428 -16.31 3.20 -3.21
CA ILE A 428 -17.25 4.09 -3.92
C ILE A 428 -16.78 4.31 -5.36
N SER A 429 -15.47 4.49 -5.59
CA SER A 429 -14.90 4.76 -6.91
C SER A 429 -15.20 3.66 -7.96
N PRO A 430 -14.95 2.36 -7.71
CA PRO A 430 -15.30 1.31 -8.66
C PRO A 430 -16.81 1.17 -8.90
N LEU A 431 -17.63 1.38 -7.85
CA LEU A 431 -19.08 1.32 -7.98
C LEU A 431 -19.62 2.45 -8.88
N THR A 432 -19.19 3.69 -8.62
CA THR A 432 -19.61 4.83 -9.45
C THR A 432 -19.16 4.68 -10.89
N ALA A 433 -17.94 4.22 -11.13
CA ALA A 433 -17.46 3.93 -12.48
C ALA A 433 -18.32 2.85 -13.18
N GLY A 434 -18.68 1.78 -12.47
CA GLY A 434 -19.56 0.74 -12.99
C GLY A 434 -20.95 1.27 -13.35
N PHE A 435 -21.56 2.06 -12.48
CA PHE A 435 -22.87 2.68 -12.76
C PHE A 435 -22.84 3.64 -13.95
N ILE A 436 -21.83 4.49 -14.05
CA ILE A 436 -21.70 5.46 -15.16
C ILE A 436 -21.54 4.72 -16.49
N VAL A 437 -20.67 3.73 -16.56
CA VAL A 437 -20.46 2.94 -17.79
C VAL A 437 -21.73 2.22 -18.21
N THR A 438 -22.47 1.62 -17.28
CA THR A 438 -23.73 0.94 -17.57
C THR A 438 -24.81 1.90 -18.09
N GLN A 439 -24.88 3.11 -17.55
CA GLN A 439 -25.82 4.15 -18.03
C GLN A 439 -25.45 4.64 -19.44
N GLU A 440 -24.17 4.94 -19.70
CA GLU A 440 -23.72 5.39 -21.03
C GLU A 440 -24.03 4.36 -22.13
N VAL A 441 -23.85 3.07 -21.86
CA VAL A 441 -24.21 2.00 -22.80
C VAL A 441 -25.71 2.01 -23.06
N LYS A 442 -26.54 2.21 -22.04
CA LYS A 442 -28.00 2.24 -22.15
C LYS A 442 -28.56 3.44 -22.96
N TYR A 443 -27.84 4.57 -22.95
CA TYR A 443 -28.27 5.78 -23.69
C TYR A 443 -27.69 5.88 -25.11
N ARG A 444 -26.72 5.02 -25.48
CA ARG A 444 -26.18 4.94 -26.86
C ARG A 444 -26.88 3.89 -27.74
N ILE A 445 -27.84 3.12 -27.19
CA ILE A 445 -28.74 2.22 -27.90
C ILE A 445 -30.10 2.93 -28.07
#